data_d80abf646fb60a554bba70264698ac99
#
_entry.id   d80abf646fb60a554bba70264698ac99
#
_cell.length_a   1.000
_cell.length_b   1.000
_cell.length_c   1.000
_cell.angle_alpha   90.00
_cell.angle_beta   90.00
_cell.angle_gamma   90.00
#
_symmetry.space_group_name_H-M   'P 1'
#
loop_
_entity.id
_entity.type
_entity.pdbx_description
1 polymer ?
#
loop_
_entity_poly.entity_id
_entity_poly.type
_entity_poly.pdbx_seq_one_letter_code
_entity_poly.pdbx_strand_id
1 'polypeptide(L)'
;SRISYGDYYDELAPLRWGAWEHNSRRALAGKRGQIALRELEAALLALPEPKLAAKQFCVVRPRLGVPGLPIVEACALGALAWHRGLAARVPEKFNTEPLPPEVAIVPEEDADAIDQARWAAEELGLTYTLAWNVMEANDEMFGRFSPERRWKAMLGWIRENIQ
;
A
#
# COMPACT_ATOMS: atom_id res chain seq x y z
N SER A 1 5.40 8.40 9.38
CA SER A 1 4.22 9.03 8.82
C SER A 1 4.60 10.11 7.83
N ARG A 2 3.91 10.16 6.74
CA ARG A 2 4.18 11.06 5.62
C ARG A 2 3.30 12.28 5.60
N ILE A 3 2.61 12.50 6.67
CA ILE A 3 1.84 13.72 6.88
C ILE A 3 2.83 14.85 7.11
N SER A 4 2.55 15.98 6.54
CA SER A 4 3.41 17.14 6.63
C SER A 4 3.73 17.47 8.07
N TYR A 5 4.94 17.22 8.46
CA TYR A 5 5.42 17.51 9.82
C TYR A 5 5.51 19.00 10.11
N GLY A 6 5.45 19.83 9.09
CA GLY A 6 5.32 21.26 9.29
C GLY A 6 4.12 21.62 10.13
N ASP A 7 3.05 20.85 9.99
CA ASP A 7 1.82 21.05 10.76
C ASP A 7 1.97 20.69 12.24
N TYR A 8 3.04 19.99 12.61
CA TYR A 8 3.31 19.59 13.97
C TYR A 8 3.54 20.78 14.91
N TYR A 9 4.02 21.87 14.35
CA TYR A 9 4.31 23.08 15.09
C TYR A 9 3.22 24.13 14.97
N ASP A 10 2.14 23.83 14.27
CA ASP A 10 0.99 24.68 14.10
C ASP A 10 0.04 24.49 15.30
N GLU A 11 -0.53 25.58 15.80
CA GLU A 11 -1.53 25.52 16.87
C GLU A 11 -2.76 24.68 16.50
N LEU A 12 -3.04 24.55 15.20
CA LEU A 12 -4.16 23.77 14.68
C LEU A 12 -3.79 22.29 14.41
N ALA A 13 -2.53 21.91 14.57
CA ALA A 13 -2.07 20.56 14.29
C ALA A 13 -2.88 19.48 15.02
N PRO A 14 -3.21 19.61 16.32
CA PRO A 14 -4.02 18.60 17.00
C PRO A 14 -5.42 18.44 16.40
N LEU A 15 -6.03 19.53 15.93
CA LEU A 15 -7.35 19.48 15.29
C LEU A 15 -7.28 18.86 13.91
N ARG A 16 -6.24 19.16 13.14
CA ARG A 16 -6.00 18.56 11.83
C ARG A 16 -5.73 17.05 11.95
N TRP A 17 -4.94 16.66 12.94
CA TRP A 17 -4.65 15.26 13.20
C TRP A 17 -5.93 14.49 13.56
N GLY A 18 -6.76 15.04 14.45
CA GLY A 18 -8.03 14.43 14.80
C GLY A 18 -8.98 14.29 13.62
N ALA A 19 -9.05 15.31 12.75
CA ALA A 19 -9.84 15.25 11.54
C ALA A 19 -9.33 14.17 10.57
N TRP A 20 -8.00 14.04 10.43
CA TRP A 20 -7.38 13.02 9.58
C TRP A 20 -7.68 11.62 10.11
N GLU A 21 -7.52 11.37 11.42
CA GLU A 21 -7.87 10.08 12.03
C GLU A 21 -9.34 9.73 11.82
N HIS A 22 -10.23 10.70 12.00
CA HIS A 22 -11.65 10.51 11.81
C HIS A 22 -11.96 10.14 10.36
N ASN A 23 -11.39 10.83 9.39
CA ASN A 23 -11.55 10.55 7.97
C ASN A 23 -10.98 9.18 7.59
N SER A 24 -9.85 8.80 8.20
CA SER A 24 -9.26 7.49 8.00
C SER A 24 -10.17 6.36 8.47
N ARG A 25 -10.74 6.50 9.66
CA ARG A 25 -11.69 5.53 10.21
C ARG A 25 -12.94 5.43 9.35
N ARG A 26 -13.46 6.55 8.87
CA ARG A 26 -14.61 6.57 7.96
C ARG A 26 -14.31 5.90 6.64
N ALA A 27 -13.11 6.12 6.08
CA ALA A 27 -12.68 5.50 4.84
C ALA A 27 -12.63 3.97 4.97
N LEU A 28 -12.19 3.46 6.12
CA LEU A 28 -12.16 2.03 6.39
C LEU A 28 -13.56 1.47 6.69
N ALA A 29 -14.33 2.15 7.52
CA ALA A 29 -15.63 1.66 8.02
C ALA A 29 -16.77 1.83 7.02
N GLY A 30 -16.67 2.73 6.06
CA GLY A 30 -17.70 2.96 5.05
C GLY A 30 -17.90 1.76 4.13
N LYS A 31 -19.04 1.71 3.44
CA LYS A 31 -19.39 0.61 2.54
C LYS A 31 -18.31 0.35 1.49
N ARG A 32 -17.79 1.41 0.87
CA ARG A 32 -16.76 1.33 -0.16
C ARG A 32 -15.44 0.80 0.42
N GLY A 33 -15.08 1.25 1.63
CA GLY A 33 -13.90 0.76 2.34
C GLY A 33 -14.01 -0.70 2.70
N GLN A 34 -15.17 -1.14 3.16
CA GLN A 34 -15.40 -2.55 3.52
C GLN A 34 -15.32 -3.48 2.31
N ILE A 35 -15.88 -3.06 1.17
CA ILE A 35 -15.75 -3.81 -0.07
C ILE A 35 -14.27 -3.93 -0.47
N ALA A 36 -13.53 -2.84 -0.41
CA ALA A 36 -12.10 -2.81 -0.75
C ALA A 36 -11.27 -3.68 0.20
N LEU A 37 -11.54 -3.64 1.49
CA LEU A 37 -10.83 -4.48 2.48
C LEU A 37 -11.06 -5.98 2.22
N ARG A 38 -12.28 -6.37 1.88
CA ARG A 38 -12.59 -7.77 1.56
C ARG A 38 -11.89 -8.22 0.28
N GLU A 39 -11.79 -7.33 -0.70
CA GLU A 39 -11.06 -7.61 -1.92
C GLU A 39 -9.55 -7.68 -1.69
N LEU A 40 -9.01 -6.82 -0.83
CA LEU A 40 -7.61 -6.88 -0.41
C LEU A 40 -7.31 -8.21 0.28
N GLU A 41 -8.18 -8.65 1.18
CA GLU A 41 -8.05 -9.98 1.81
C GLU A 41 -7.96 -11.08 0.75
N ALA A 42 -8.89 -11.08 -0.18
CA ALA A 42 -8.90 -12.06 -1.26
C ALA A 42 -7.62 -11.99 -2.10
N ALA A 43 -7.14 -10.78 -2.40
CA ALA A 43 -5.93 -10.59 -3.18
C ALA A 43 -4.69 -11.14 -2.46
N LEU A 44 -4.55 -10.88 -1.16
CA LEU A 44 -3.43 -11.40 -0.38
C LEU A 44 -3.45 -12.93 -0.32
N LEU A 45 -4.63 -13.52 -0.16
CA LEU A 45 -4.79 -14.97 -0.13
C LEU A 45 -4.55 -15.62 -1.50
N ALA A 46 -4.75 -14.87 -2.58
CA ALA A 46 -4.54 -15.36 -3.95
C ALA A 46 -3.09 -15.27 -4.42
N LEU A 47 -2.21 -14.60 -3.68
CA LEU A 47 -0.81 -14.52 -4.06
C LEU A 47 -0.17 -15.92 -4.16
N PRO A 48 0.71 -16.15 -5.16
CA PRO A 48 1.36 -17.47 -5.31
C PRO A 48 2.18 -17.86 -4.08
N GLU A 49 2.73 -16.89 -3.37
CA GLU A 49 3.46 -17.07 -2.12
C GLU A 49 2.96 -16.10 -1.07
N PRO A 50 2.89 -16.49 0.22
CA PRO A 50 2.44 -15.61 1.30
C PRO A 50 3.52 -14.61 1.70
N LYS A 51 3.83 -13.69 0.81
CA LYS A 51 4.89 -12.68 0.96
C LYS A 51 4.41 -11.34 0.44
N LEU A 52 4.76 -10.26 1.15
CA LEU A 52 4.56 -8.89 0.68
C LEU A 52 5.88 -8.13 0.68
N ALA A 53 6.09 -7.35 -0.37
CA ALA A 53 7.22 -6.44 -0.46
C ALA A 53 6.93 -5.13 0.26
N ALA A 54 7.98 -4.45 0.74
CA ALA A 54 7.85 -3.15 1.38
C ALA A 54 8.05 -1.98 0.41
N LYS A 55 8.90 -2.13 -0.60
CA LYS A 55 9.31 -1.02 -1.46
C LYS A 55 9.09 -1.29 -2.95
N GLN A 56 8.41 -2.36 -3.26
CA GLN A 56 8.02 -2.65 -4.63
C GLN A 56 6.51 -2.71 -4.71
N PHE A 57 5.95 -1.98 -5.66
CA PHE A 57 4.50 -1.95 -5.80
C PHE A 57 3.98 -3.26 -6.39
N CYS A 58 4.46 -3.63 -7.58
CA CYS A 58 4.07 -4.90 -8.20
C CYS A 58 5.04 -5.28 -9.32
N VAL A 59 5.81 -6.33 -9.10
CA VAL A 59 6.69 -6.92 -10.09
C VAL A 59 6.29 -8.37 -10.29
N VAL A 60 6.00 -8.74 -11.54
CA VAL A 60 5.60 -10.09 -11.90
C VAL A 60 6.67 -10.67 -12.82
N ARG A 61 7.22 -11.83 -12.43
CA ARG A 61 8.25 -12.52 -13.20
C ARG A 61 7.86 -13.95 -13.46
N PRO A 62 8.24 -14.53 -14.62
CA PRO A 62 8.05 -15.93 -14.84
C PRO A 62 8.96 -16.74 -13.90
N ARG A 63 8.43 -17.84 -13.39
CA ARG A 63 9.23 -18.79 -12.59
C ARG A 63 9.81 -19.84 -13.54
N LEU A 64 11.13 -19.98 -13.53
CA LEU A 64 11.79 -20.99 -14.34
C LEU A 64 11.40 -22.40 -13.89
N GLY A 65 11.02 -23.26 -14.84
CA GLY A 65 10.73 -24.66 -14.59
C GLY A 65 9.34 -24.99 -14.07
N VAL A 66 8.49 -23.98 -13.81
CA VAL A 66 7.10 -24.18 -13.35
C VAL A 66 6.17 -23.27 -14.16
N PRO A 67 5.71 -23.74 -15.34
CA PRO A 67 4.79 -22.96 -16.16
C PRO A 67 3.52 -22.60 -15.39
N GLY A 68 3.03 -21.36 -15.54
CA GLY A 68 1.79 -20.93 -14.96
C GLY A 68 1.86 -20.39 -13.53
N LEU A 69 3.01 -20.53 -12.83
CA LEU A 69 3.20 -19.99 -11.48
C LEU A 69 4.21 -18.84 -11.49
N PRO A 70 3.74 -17.60 -11.63
CA PRO A 70 4.65 -16.45 -11.62
C PRO A 70 5.22 -16.20 -10.21
N ILE A 71 6.34 -15.49 -10.17
CA ILE A 71 6.82 -14.87 -8.94
C ILE A 71 6.22 -13.48 -8.90
N VAL A 72 5.50 -13.16 -7.83
CA VAL A 72 4.87 -11.86 -7.63
C VAL A 72 5.52 -11.19 -6.42
N GLU A 73 6.19 -10.08 -6.64
CA GLU A 73 6.76 -9.24 -5.58
C GLU A 73 5.91 -7.95 -5.53
N ALA A 74 5.06 -7.84 -4.54
CA ALA A 74 4.11 -6.75 -4.46
C ALA A 74 3.86 -6.33 -3.02
N CYS A 75 3.56 -5.04 -2.82
CA CYS A 75 2.93 -4.55 -1.60
C CYS A 75 1.43 -4.92 -1.61
N ALA A 76 0.70 -4.57 -0.57
CA ALA A 76 -0.72 -4.91 -0.50
C ALA A 76 -1.54 -4.33 -1.66
N LEU A 77 -1.30 -3.06 -2.02
CA LEU A 77 -1.98 -2.45 -3.18
C LEU A 77 -1.56 -3.11 -4.48
N GLY A 78 -0.30 -3.45 -4.61
CA GLY A 78 0.21 -4.16 -5.78
C GLY A 78 -0.39 -5.57 -5.91
N ALA A 79 -0.61 -6.24 -4.79
CA ALA A 79 -1.31 -7.53 -4.77
C ALA A 79 -2.74 -7.39 -5.31
N LEU A 80 -3.43 -6.32 -4.92
CA LEU A 80 -4.77 -6.02 -5.45
C LEU A 80 -4.73 -5.75 -6.95
N ALA A 81 -3.77 -4.97 -7.42
CA ALA A 81 -3.60 -4.70 -8.84
C ALA A 81 -3.36 -6.00 -9.63
N TRP A 82 -2.47 -6.85 -9.12
CA TRP A 82 -2.21 -8.16 -9.74
C TRP A 82 -3.46 -9.04 -9.76
N HIS A 83 -4.18 -9.10 -8.66
CA HIS A 83 -5.41 -9.90 -8.52
C HIS A 83 -6.48 -9.49 -9.53
N ARG A 84 -6.56 -8.20 -9.86
CA ARG A 84 -7.48 -7.67 -10.85
C ARG A 84 -6.97 -7.75 -12.29
N GLY A 85 -5.78 -8.28 -12.51
CA GLY A 85 -5.18 -8.33 -13.85
C GLY A 85 -4.64 -6.98 -14.34
N LEU A 86 -4.36 -6.05 -13.43
CA LEU A 86 -3.89 -4.70 -13.76
C LEU A 86 -2.39 -4.50 -13.53
N ALA A 87 -1.63 -5.56 -13.27
CA ALA A 87 -0.20 -5.47 -12.98
C ALA A 87 0.58 -4.74 -14.09
N ALA A 88 0.21 -4.96 -15.36
CA ALA A 88 0.87 -4.33 -16.49
C ALA A 88 0.61 -2.81 -16.57
N ARG A 89 -0.39 -2.30 -15.89
CA ARG A 89 -0.72 -0.87 -15.85
C ARG A 89 0.02 -0.12 -14.75
N VAL A 90 0.66 -0.83 -13.83
CA VAL A 90 1.43 -0.20 -12.75
C VAL A 90 2.63 0.52 -13.35
N PRO A 91 2.81 1.83 -13.07
CA PRO A 91 3.97 2.55 -13.56
C PRO A 91 5.29 1.94 -13.09
N GLU A 92 6.26 1.78 -13.98
CA GLU A 92 7.57 1.23 -13.63
C GLU A 92 8.26 1.98 -12.51
N LYS A 93 8.08 3.30 -12.46
CA LYS A 93 8.69 4.13 -11.42
C LYS A 93 8.29 3.72 -9.99
N PHE A 94 7.16 3.03 -9.82
CA PHE A 94 6.72 2.54 -8.51
C PHE A 94 7.54 1.34 -8.03
N ASN A 95 8.30 0.70 -8.92
CA ASN A 95 9.10 -0.47 -8.63
C ASN A 95 10.60 -0.19 -8.59
N THR A 96 11.01 1.05 -8.84
CA THR A 96 12.42 1.43 -8.76
C THR A 96 12.81 1.67 -7.31
N GLU A 97 14.02 1.22 -6.95
CA GLU A 97 14.56 1.52 -5.63
C GLU A 97 14.74 3.04 -5.47
N PRO A 98 14.39 3.59 -4.30
CA PRO A 98 14.62 4.99 -4.04
C PRO A 98 16.12 5.30 -4.10
N LEU A 99 16.45 6.51 -4.59
CA LEU A 99 17.84 6.97 -4.61
C LEU A 99 18.42 6.93 -3.19
N PRO A 100 19.73 6.61 -3.06
CA PRO A 100 20.40 6.68 -1.76
C PRO A 100 20.21 8.07 -1.12
N PRO A 101 20.08 8.16 0.21
CA PRO A 101 19.88 9.44 0.89
C PRO A 101 20.93 10.50 0.55
N GLU A 102 22.14 10.08 0.22
CA GLU A 102 23.24 10.98 -0.16
C GLU A 102 23.01 11.71 -1.49
N VAL A 103 22.13 11.17 -2.33
CA VAL A 103 21.86 11.71 -3.69
C VAL A 103 20.51 12.42 -3.74
N ALA A 104 19.62 12.12 -2.81
CA ALA A 104 18.29 12.70 -2.76
C ALA A 104 18.34 14.13 -2.19
N ILE A 105 18.04 15.12 -3.03
CA ILE A 105 18.02 16.54 -2.63
C ILE A 105 16.65 16.93 -2.07
N VAL A 106 15.60 16.18 -2.38
CA VAL A 106 14.22 16.41 -1.95
C VAL A 106 13.65 15.07 -1.50
N PRO A 107 12.75 15.04 -0.49
CA PRO A 107 12.11 13.79 -0.07
C PRO A 107 11.20 13.25 -1.18
N GLU A 108 11.80 12.61 -2.18
CA GLU A 108 11.10 11.96 -3.29
C GLU A 108 10.17 10.84 -2.80
N GLU A 109 10.48 10.26 -1.64
CA GLU A 109 9.67 9.23 -1.03
C GLU A 109 8.22 9.66 -0.81
N ASP A 110 8.00 10.92 -0.39
CA ASP A 110 6.64 11.43 -0.15
C ASP A 110 5.92 11.66 -1.49
N ALA A 111 6.61 12.15 -2.50
CA ALA A 111 6.04 12.35 -3.83
C ALA A 111 5.65 11.01 -4.47
N ASP A 112 6.50 10.00 -4.36
CA ASP A 112 6.22 8.66 -4.90
C ASP A 112 5.04 8.01 -4.18
N ALA A 113 4.95 8.18 -2.87
CA ALA A 113 3.84 7.64 -2.08
C ALA A 113 2.51 8.32 -2.45
N ILE A 114 2.52 9.63 -2.66
CA ILE A 114 1.35 10.37 -3.10
C ILE A 114 0.91 9.89 -4.48
N ASP A 115 1.85 9.72 -5.40
CA ASP A 115 1.56 9.23 -6.75
C ASP A 115 0.99 7.81 -6.71
N GLN A 116 1.54 6.93 -5.89
CA GLN A 116 1.05 5.57 -5.73
C GLN A 116 -0.36 5.52 -5.15
N ALA A 117 -0.63 6.32 -4.13
CA ALA A 117 -1.97 6.41 -3.54
C ALA A 117 -2.99 6.98 -4.53
N ARG A 118 -2.59 7.98 -5.31
CA ARG A 118 -3.44 8.58 -6.35
C ARG A 118 -3.73 7.56 -7.45
N TRP A 119 -2.72 6.86 -7.93
CA TRP A 119 -2.88 5.81 -8.93
C TRP A 119 -3.84 4.73 -8.44
N ALA A 120 -3.68 4.28 -7.19
CA ALA A 120 -4.56 3.28 -6.60
C ALA A 120 -6.00 3.77 -6.50
N ALA A 121 -6.19 5.03 -6.12
CA ALA A 121 -7.52 5.63 -6.06
C ALA A 121 -8.18 5.64 -7.45
N GLU A 122 -7.45 6.06 -8.48
CA GLU A 122 -7.97 6.18 -9.84
C GLU A 122 -8.17 4.82 -10.52
N GLU A 123 -7.17 3.95 -10.47
CA GLU A 123 -7.16 2.69 -11.22
C GLU A 123 -7.81 1.54 -10.45
N LEU A 124 -7.71 1.52 -9.13
CA LEU A 124 -8.30 0.47 -8.30
C LEU A 124 -9.64 0.88 -7.68
N GLY A 125 -10.09 2.10 -7.93
CA GLY A 125 -11.38 2.57 -7.43
C GLY A 125 -11.44 2.74 -5.91
N LEU A 126 -10.31 2.89 -5.26
CA LEU A 126 -10.24 3.17 -3.81
C LEU A 126 -10.39 4.67 -3.55
N THR A 127 -10.77 5.02 -2.33
CA THR A 127 -10.59 6.42 -1.93
C THR A 127 -9.10 6.66 -1.71
N TYR A 128 -8.66 7.89 -1.90
CA TYR A 128 -7.25 8.26 -1.64
C TYR A 128 -6.85 7.94 -0.19
N THR A 129 -7.73 8.27 0.76
CA THR A 129 -7.48 8.02 2.19
C THR A 129 -7.31 6.53 2.48
N LEU A 130 -8.15 5.67 1.88
CA LEU A 130 -8.02 4.23 2.06
C LEU A 130 -6.71 3.70 1.46
N ALA A 131 -6.39 4.12 0.25
CA ALA A 131 -5.13 3.74 -0.40
C ALA A 131 -3.92 4.14 0.45
N TRP A 132 -3.95 5.35 0.99
CA TRP A 132 -2.90 5.86 1.88
C TRP A 132 -2.78 5.01 3.15
N ASN A 133 -3.90 4.68 3.78
CA ASN A 133 -3.91 3.84 4.99
C ASN A 133 -3.31 2.46 4.74
N VAL A 134 -3.66 1.85 3.62
CA VAL A 134 -3.13 0.53 3.26
C VAL A 134 -1.62 0.60 3.03
N MET A 135 -1.16 1.62 2.31
CA MET A 135 0.28 1.83 2.07
C MET A 135 1.03 2.07 3.38
N GLU A 136 0.48 2.90 4.25
CA GLU A 136 1.12 3.23 5.51
C GLU A 136 1.24 1.99 6.42
N ALA A 137 0.21 1.17 6.48
CA ALA A 137 0.28 -0.10 7.20
C ALA A 137 1.37 -1.01 6.61
N ASN A 138 1.39 -1.19 5.29
CA ASN A 138 2.34 -2.06 4.62
C ASN A 138 3.79 -1.58 4.77
N ASP A 139 4.04 -0.31 4.55
CA ASP A 139 5.40 0.24 4.42
C ASP A 139 5.98 0.80 5.71
N GLU A 140 5.13 1.33 6.59
CA GLU A 140 5.58 1.96 7.84
C GLU A 140 5.35 1.06 9.05
N MET A 141 4.13 0.58 9.28
CA MET A 141 3.85 -0.29 10.42
C MET A 141 4.58 -1.62 10.30
N PHE A 142 4.59 -2.21 9.11
CA PHE A 142 5.15 -3.53 8.86
C PHE A 142 6.35 -3.51 7.93
N GLY A 143 6.90 -2.33 7.65
CA GLY A 143 7.97 -2.15 6.68
C GLY A 143 9.29 -2.84 7.03
N ARG A 144 9.55 -3.04 8.33
CA ARG A 144 10.76 -3.72 8.81
C ARG A 144 10.62 -5.22 8.97
N PHE A 145 9.43 -5.76 8.74
CA PHE A 145 9.21 -7.19 8.85
C PHE A 145 9.79 -7.93 7.64
N SER A 146 10.02 -9.22 7.79
CA SER A 146 10.30 -10.07 6.63
C SER A 146 9.09 -10.10 5.70
N PRO A 147 9.25 -10.43 4.42
CA PRO A 147 8.12 -10.50 3.49
C PRO A 147 6.98 -11.41 3.97
N GLU A 148 7.29 -12.55 4.55
CA GLU A 148 6.32 -13.50 5.08
C GLU A 148 5.60 -12.93 6.31
N ARG A 149 6.33 -12.31 7.20
CA ARG A 149 5.77 -11.70 8.40
C ARG A 149 4.92 -10.50 8.05
N ARG A 150 5.33 -9.72 7.05
CA ARG A 150 4.56 -8.58 6.55
C ARG A 150 3.22 -9.04 5.97
N TRP A 151 3.22 -10.12 5.20
CA TRP A 151 2.00 -10.70 4.66
C TRP A 151 1.03 -11.08 5.78
N LYS A 152 1.52 -11.77 6.79
CA LYS A 152 0.71 -12.17 7.95
C LYS A 152 0.16 -10.96 8.69
N ALA A 153 1.00 -9.97 8.94
CA ALA A 153 0.62 -8.76 9.66
C ALA A 153 -0.40 -7.93 8.88
N MET A 154 -0.22 -7.78 7.58
CA MET A 154 -1.18 -7.08 6.71
C MET A 154 -2.51 -7.80 6.64
N LEU A 155 -2.49 -9.12 6.52
CA LEU A 155 -3.72 -9.91 6.52
C LEU A 155 -4.48 -9.73 7.83
N GLY A 156 -3.78 -9.76 8.97
CA GLY A 156 -4.36 -9.49 10.28
C GLY A 156 -4.95 -8.09 10.37
N TRP A 157 -4.22 -7.08 9.91
CA TRP A 157 -4.68 -5.69 9.89
C TRP A 157 -5.95 -5.52 9.05
N ILE A 158 -5.98 -6.12 7.86
CA ILE A 158 -7.15 -6.08 6.99
C ILE A 158 -8.35 -6.71 7.70
N ARG A 159 -8.18 -7.89 8.28
CA ARG A 159 -9.25 -8.61 8.97
C ARG A 159 -9.77 -7.88 10.19
N GLU A 160 -8.90 -7.24 10.94
CA GLU A 160 -9.30 -6.41 12.10
C GLU A 160 -10.17 -5.22 11.69
N ASN A 161 -10.02 -4.72 10.48
CA ASN A 161 -10.78 -3.58 9.97
C ASN A 161 -12.03 -3.98 9.17
N ILE A 162 -12.23 -5.26 8.90
CA ILE A 162 -13.47 -5.76 8.30
C ILE A 162 -14.54 -5.87 9.40
N GLN A 163 -15.67 -5.31 9.11
CA GLN A 163 -16.85 -5.34 10.00
C GLN A 163 -17.88 -6.37 9.55
#